data_36c66a361b19b2a9e85ac76a02936f0b
#
_entry.id   36c66a361b19b2a9e85ac76a02936f0b
#
_cell.length_a   1.000
_cell.length_b   1.000
_cell.length_c   1.000
_cell.angle_alpha   90.00
_cell.angle_beta   90.00
_cell.angle_gamma   90.00
#
_symmetry.space_group_name_H-M   'P 1'
#
loop_
_entity.id
_entity.type
_entity.pdbx_description
1 polymer ?
#
loop_
_entity_poly.entity_id
_entity_poly.type
_entity_poly.pdbx_seq_one_letter_code
_entity_poly.pdbx_strand_id
1 'polypeptide(L)'
;SAMETVKMSFGQKGGLLFAFLNVLQLVGWTAIMIYDGALAVGGIFDIGRWVWCLVIGALIILWIAVGITDLGWINKITMAALFVLTLVLCKVIFFSGNVMPAVDGESLTFGAAVELAVAMPLSWLPLISDYTRDAEKPTQATWVSVIVYGLVSCWMYVIGMGAAIFTGEYDIAVI
;
A
#
# COMPACT_ATOMS: atom_id res chain seq x y z
N SER A 1 12.04 -13.28 13.85
CA SER A 1 11.58 -12.09 13.15
C SER A 1 12.47 -11.83 11.92
N ALA A 2 11.97 -11.11 10.94
CA ALA A 2 12.74 -10.74 9.74
C ALA A 2 14.08 -10.08 10.12
N MET A 3 14.09 -9.24 11.14
CA MET A 3 15.30 -8.57 11.62
C MET A 3 16.28 -9.52 12.33
N GLU A 4 15.84 -10.68 12.80
CA GLU A 4 16.76 -11.70 13.33
C GLU A 4 17.52 -12.43 12.24
N THR A 5 16.88 -12.62 11.08
CA THR A 5 17.56 -13.20 9.91
C THR A 5 18.72 -12.33 9.44
N VAL A 6 18.56 -11.00 9.52
CA VAL A 6 19.62 -10.05 9.18
C VAL A 6 20.84 -10.17 10.10
N LYS A 7 20.66 -10.57 11.36
CA LYS A 7 21.76 -10.79 12.31
C LYS A 7 22.73 -11.90 11.85
N MET A 8 22.25 -12.88 11.09
CA MET A 8 23.07 -13.96 10.58
C MET A 8 24.14 -13.46 9.58
N SER A 9 23.80 -12.44 8.79
CA SER A 9 24.70 -11.87 7.78
C SER A 9 25.51 -10.68 8.29
N PHE A 10 24.92 -9.83 9.16
CA PHE A 10 25.50 -8.56 9.59
C PHE A 10 25.87 -8.49 11.08
N GLY A 11 25.71 -9.59 11.80
CA GLY A 11 25.97 -9.67 13.22
C GLY A 11 24.96 -8.83 14.07
N GLN A 12 25.22 -8.81 15.38
CA GLN A 12 24.27 -8.20 16.32
C GLN A 12 24.14 -6.66 16.16
N LYS A 13 25.25 -5.98 15.89
CA LYS A 13 25.27 -4.52 15.67
C LYS A 13 24.60 -4.15 14.35
N GLY A 14 24.89 -4.91 13.29
CA GLY A 14 24.21 -4.73 12.01
C GLY A 14 22.70 -4.99 12.10
N GLY A 15 22.29 -6.05 12.81
CA GLY A 15 20.88 -6.32 13.07
C GLY A 15 20.14 -5.19 13.77
N LEU A 16 20.79 -4.50 14.73
CA LEU A 16 20.23 -3.31 15.39
C LEU A 16 20.07 -2.13 14.42
N LEU A 17 21.06 -1.88 13.57
CA LEU A 17 20.98 -0.83 12.55
C LEU A 17 19.80 -1.06 11.61
N PHE A 18 19.67 -2.28 11.06
CA PHE A 18 18.56 -2.62 10.18
C PHE A 18 17.20 -2.57 10.87
N ALA A 19 17.12 -2.98 12.14
CA ALA A 19 15.90 -2.85 12.93
C ALA A 19 15.50 -1.39 13.10
N PHE A 20 16.45 -0.50 13.37
CA PHE A 20 16.20 0.94 13.47
C PHE A 20 15.73 1.53 12.14
N LEU A 21 16.40 1.20 11.03
CA LEU A 21 16.00 1.65 9.69
C LEU A 21 14.60 1.14 9.32
N ASN A 22 14.27 -0.11 9.69
CA ASN A 22 12.95 -0.65 9.48
C ASN A 22 11.86 0.09 10.27
N VAL A 23 12.13 0.47 11.52
CA VAL A 23 11.21 1.30 12.31
C VAL A 23 10.99 2.66 11.65
N LEU A 24 12.05 3.33 11.19
CA LEU A 24 11.94 4.60 10.47
C LEU A 24 11.08 4.46 9.20
N GLN A 25 11.31 3.39 8.44
CA GLN A 25 10.51 3.07 7.25
C GLN A 25 9.02 2.88 7.60
N LEU A 26 8.71 2.11 8.64
CA LEU A 26 7.33 1.87 9.07
C LEU A 26 6.64 3.15 9.55
N VAL A 27 7.35 4.02 10.27
CA VAL A 27 6.84 5.35 10.67
C VAL A 27 6.55 6.19 9.43
N GLY A 28 7.47 6.20 8.45
CA GLY A 28 7.27 6.90 7.18
C GLY A 28 6.03 6.42 6.44
N TRP A 29 5.87 5.12 6.27
CA TRP A 29 4.69 4.53 5.63
C TRP A 29 3.39 4.85 6.38
N THR A 30 3.40 4.78 7.71
CA THR A 30 2.24 5.14 8.53
C THR A 30 1.84 6.60 8.31
N ALA A 31 2.80 7.52 8.26
CA ALA A 31 2.55 8.92 8.00
C ALA A 31 1.95 9.15 6.60
N ILE A 32 2.48 8.48 5.57
CA ILE A 32 1.96 8.55 4.20
C ILE A 32 0.52 8.04 4.16
N MET A 33 0.23 6.87 4.73
CA MET A 33 -1.11 6.30 4.74
C MET A 33 -2.14 7.18 5.46
N ILE A 34 -1.74 7.82 6.58
CA ILE A 34 -2.60 8.78 7.30
C ILE A 34 -2.87 10.00 6.42
N TYR A 35 -1.84 10.50 5.75
CA TYR A 35 -1.95 11.67 4.89
C TYR A 35 -2.83 11.41 3.67
N ASP A 36 -2.63 10.29 2.98
CA ASP A 36 -3.43 9.89 1.81
C ASP A 36 -4.88 9.64 2.21
N GLY A 37 -5.11 8.99 3.37
CA GLY A 37 -6.45 8.84 3.92
C GLY A 37 -7.11 10.20 4.23
N ALA A 38 -6.36 11.16 4.75
CA ALA A 38 -6.86 12.51 5.03
C ALA A 38 -7.16 13.29 3.73
N LEU A 39 -6.40 13.07 2.66
CA LEU A 39 -6.67 13.62 1.33
C LEU A 39 -7.98 13.06 0.78
N ALA A 40 -8.14 11.75 0.80
CA ALA A 40 -9.32 11.08 0.26
C ALA A 40 -10.62 11.51 0.97
N VAL A 41 -10.60 11.62 2.31
CA VAL A 41 -11.76 12.08 3.09
C VAL A 41 -11.96 13.59 2.94
N GLY A 42 -10.87 14.35 2.84
CA GLY A 42 -10.90 15.80 2.62
C GLY A 42 -11.57 16.20 1.31
N GLY A 43 -11.50 15.38 0.28
CA GLY A 43 -12.25 15.56 -0.98
C GLY A 43 -13.77 15.46 -0.83
N ILE A 44 -14.25 14.79 0.22
CA ILE A 44 -15.70 14.65 0.51
C ILE A 44 -16.16 15.68 1.55
N PHE A 45 -15.35 15.92 2.59
CA PHE A 45 -15.67 16.79 3.72
C PHE A 45 -14.53 17.79 3.98
N ASP A 46 -14.70 19.03 3.60
CA ASP A 46 -13.70 20.08 3.75
C ASP A 46 -13.74 20.69 5.17
N ILE A 47 -13.17 19.95 6.14
CA ILE A 47 -13.00 20.44 7.53
C ILE A 47 -11.55 20.85 7.80
N GLY A 48 -10.67 20.66 6.81
CA GLY A 48 -9.23 20.90 6.93
C GLY A 48 -8.43 19.59 7.07
N ARG A 49 -7.38 19.47 6.27
CA ARG A 49 -6.56 18.26 6.12
C ARG A 49 -5.94 17.76 7.44
N TRP A 50 -5.45 18.68 8.27
CA TRP A 50 -4.82 18.34 9.55
C TRP A 50 -5.79 17.71 10.56
N VAL A 51 -7.08 18.07 10.51
CA VAL A 51 -8.12 17.49 11.37
C VAL A 51 -8.31 16.02 11.01
N TRP A 52 -8.37 15.71 9.71
CA TRP A 52 -8.49 14.32 9.24
C TRP A 52 -7.27 13.48 9.58
N CYS A 53 -6.06 14.04 9.49
CA CYS A 53 -4.85 13.35 9.95
C CYS A 53 -4.95 12.99 11.45
N LEU A 54 -5.42 13.89 12.30
CA LEU A 54 -5.62 13.62 13.72
C LEU A 54 -6.70 12.56 13.96
N VAL A 55 -7.83 12.65 13.27
CA VAL A 55 -8.92 11.67 13.39
C VAL A 55 -8.46 10.27 12.98
N ILE A 56 -7.83 10.14 11.82
CA ILE A 56 -7.33 8.85 11.33
C ILE A 56 -6.25 8.31 12.26
N GLY A 57 -5.29 9.14 12.69
CA GLY A 57 -4.26 8.75 13.64
C GLY A 57 -4.84 8.29 14.98
N ALA A 58 -5.84 9.01 15.51
CA ALA A 58 -6.54 8.63 16.74
C ALA A 58 -7.30 7.30 16.59
N LEU A 59 -7.94 7.06 15.43
CA LEU A 59 -8.62 5.80 15.14
C LEU A 59 -7.62 4.63 15.09
N ILE A 60 -6.44 4.82 14.50
CA ILE A 60 -5.38 3.80 14.48
C ILE A 60 -4.91 3.49 15.90
N ILE A 61 -4.67 4.51 16.73
CA ILE A 61 -4.26 4.32 18.13
C ILE A 61 -5.36 3.60 18.92
N LEU A 62 -6.61 4.03 18.77
CA LEU A 62 -7.75 3.39 19.41
C LEU A 62 -7.86 1.92 19.03
N TRP A 63 -7.69 1.62 17.74
CA TRP A 63 -7.72 0.26 17.21
C TRP A 63 -6.66 -0.64 17.84
N ILE A 64 -5.43 -0.14 17.94
CA ILE A 64 -4.33 -0.85 18.57
C ILE A 64 -4.57 -1.02 20.07
N ALA A 65 -5.07 0.03 20.77
CA ALA A 65 -5.33 0.01 22.19
C ALA A 65 -6.45 -0.95 22.59
N VAL A 66 -7.50 -1.05 21.78
CA VAL A 66 -8.60 -2.01 22.02
C VAL A 66 -8.15 -3.46 21.77
N GLY A 67 -7.02 -3.65 21.07
CA GLY A 67 -6.44 -4.97 20.84
C GLY A 67 -7.35 -5.88 20.02
N ILE A 68 -8.05 -5.34 19.03
CA ILE A 68 -8.91 -6.13 18.15
C ILE A 68 -8.01 -7.06 17.32
N THR A 69 -7.80 -8.26 17.83
CA THR A 69 -6.93 -9.28 17.24
C THR A 69 -7.66 -10.16 16.21
N ASP A 70 -8.97 -10.27 16.32
CA ASP A 70 -9.79 -11.12 15.46
C ASP A 70 -10.53 -10.32 14.37
N LEU A 71 -9.75 -9.79 13.43
CA LEU A 71 -10.22 -8.99 12.29
C LEU A 71 -10.45 -9.82 11.04
N GLY A 72 -10.29 -11.13 11.11
CA GLY A 72 -10.35 -11.99 9.93
C GLY A 72 -11.64 -11.83 9.12
N TRP A 73 -12.78 -11.57 9.79
CA TRP A 73 -14.04 -11.35 9.11
C TRP A 73 -14.15 -9.95 8.47
N ILE A 74 -13.79 -8.92 9.22
CA ILE A 74 -13.79 -7.52 8.71
C ILE A 74 -12.84 -7.39 7.53
N ASN A 75 -11.63 -7.94 7.64
CA ASN A 75 -10.66 -7.95 6.54
C ASN A 75 -11.22 -8.64 5.29
N LYS A 76 -11.89 -9.78 5.42
CA LYS A 76 -12.50 -10.47 4.27
C LYS A 76 -13.54 -9.62 3.58
N ILE A 77 -14.42 -8.95 4.33
CA ILE A 77 -15.44 -8.07 3.75
C ILE A 77 -14.80 -6.86 3.08
N THR A 78 -13.84 -6.22 3.75
CA THR A 78 -13.15 -5.05 3.20
C THR A 78 -12.39 -5.41 1.92
N MET A 79 -11.68 -6.55 1.90
CA MET A 79 -10.99 -7.01 0.70
C MET A 79 -11.96 -7.35 -0.44
N ALA A 80 -13.09 -7.97 -0.14
CA ALA A 80 -14.13 -8.26 -1.13
C ALA A 80 -14.73 -6.95 -1.69
N ALA A 81 -15.03 -5.98 -0.83
CA ALA A 81 -15.53 -4.66 -1.24
C ALA A 81 -14.52 -3.90 -2.10
N LEU A 82 -13.23 -3.90 -1.72
CA LEU A 82 -12.15 -3.30 -2.51
C LEU A 82 -12.00 -4.00 -3.86
N PHE A 83 -12.09 -5.30 -3.90
CA PHE A 83 -12.01 -6.05 -5.16
C PHE A 83 -13.17 -5.69 -6.10
N VAL A 84 -14.41 -5.61 -5.57
CA VAL A 84 -15.57 -5.16 -6.36
C VAL A 84 -15.37 -3.73 -6.85
N LEU A 85 -14.86 -2.83 -5.99
CA LEU A 85 -14.54 -1.46 -6.38
C LEU A 85 -13.53 -1.40 -7.53
N THR A 86 -12.45 -2.21 -7.46
CA THR A 86 -11.46 -2.25 -8.56
C THR A 86 -12.04 -2.77 -9.86
N LEU A 87 -13.01 -3.71 -9.82
CA LEU A 87 -13.73 -4.16 -11.02
C LEU A 87 -14.61 -3.06 -11.61
N VAL A 88 -15.30 -2.28 -10.75
CA VAL A 88 -16.11 -1.13 -11.20
C VAL A 88 -15.22 -0.07 -11.85
N LEU A 89 -14.10 0.28 -11.21
CA LEU A 89 -13.12 1.21 -11.77
C LEU A 89 -12.57 0.71 -13.12
N CYS A 90 -12.19 -0.56 -13.20
CA CYS A 90 -11.74 -1.16 -14.44
C CYS A 90 -12.79 -1.02 -15.56
N LYS A 91 -14.07 -1.28 -15.25
CA LYS A 91 -15.15 -1.10 -16.20
C LYS A 91 -15.30 0.36 -16.65
N VAL A 92 -15.24 1.32 -15.72
CA VAL A 92 -15.36 2.75 -16.02
C VAL A 92 -14.19 3.22 -16.87
N ILE A 93 -12.96 2.87 -16.49
CA ILE A 93 -11.74 3.34 -17.16
C ILE A 93 -11.59 2.73 -18.57
N PHE A 94 -11.77 1.43 -18.72
CA PHE A 94 -11.43 0.72 -19.96
C PHE A 94 -12.62 0.46 -20.89
N PHE A 95 -13.86 0.51 -20.38
CA PHE A 95 -15.04 0.12 -21.16
C PHE A 95 -16.10 1.22 -21.32
N SER A 96 -15.87 2.44 -20.79
CA SER A 96 -16.87 3.53 -20.90
C SER A 96 -16.91 4.22 -22.26
N GLY A 97 -15.98 3.89 -23.16
CA GLY A 97 -15.93 4.46 -24.51
C GLY A 97 -15.53 5.94 -24.56
N ASN A 98 -15.13 6.53 -23.46
CA ASN A 98 -14.63 7.90 -23.41
C ASN A 98 -13.24 7.99 -24.03
N VAL A 99 -13.00 9.02 -24.82
CA VAL A 99 -11.67 9.31 -25.39
C VAL A 99 -10.81 9.79 -24.23
N MET A 100 -9.72 9.07 -23.97
CA MET A 100 -8.74 9.48 -22.96
C MET A 100 -8.13 10.83 -23.37
N PRO A 101 -8.12 11.84 -22.47
CA PRO A 101 -7.45 13.10 -22.77
C PRO A 101 -5.95 12.83 -22.99
N ALA A 102 -5.34 13.56 -23.92
CA ALA A 102 -3.89 13.54 -24.08
C ALA A 102 -3.27 14.15 -22.81
N VAL A 103 -2.50 13.36 -22.11
CA VAL A 103 -1.81 13.82 -20.88
C VAL A 103 -0.50 14.47 -21.32
N ASP A 104 -0.47 15.79 -21.39
CA ASP A 104 0.76 16.57 -21.56
C ASP A 104 1.43 16.69 -20.18
N GLY A 105 2.14 15.66 -19.75
CA GLY A 105 2.87 15.64 -18.49
C GLY A 105 4.38 15.54 -18.72
N GLU A 106 5.16 15.98 -17.75
CA GLU A 106 6.60 15.70 -17.71
C GLU A 106 6.83 14.19 -17.72
N SER A 107 7.54 13.70 -18.73
CA SER A 107 7.85 12.28 -18.83
C SER A 107 8.85 11.88 -17.76
N LEU A 108 8.46 10.95 -16.91
CA LEU A 108 9.39 10.30 -15.98
C LEU A 108 10.50 9.59 -16.76
N THR A 109 11.74 9.73 -16.29
CA THR A 109 12.82 8.90 -16.83
C THR A 109 12.55 7.43 -16.51
N PHE A 110 13.01 6.53 -17.39
CA PHE A 110 12.83 5.09 -17.16
C PHE A 110 13.34 4.64 -15.78
N GLY A 111 14.48 5.20 -15.32
CA GLY A 111 15.03 4.90 -14.00
C GLY A 111 14.10 5.30 -12.86
N ALA A 112 13.52 6.50 -12.92
CA ALA A 112 12.56 6.98 -11.92
C ALA A 112 11.27 6.15 -11.92
N ALA A 113 10.77 5.73 -13.09
CA ALA A 113 9.61 4.86 -13.19
C ALA A 113 9.88 3.48 -12.57
N VAL A 114 11.05 2.89 -12.80
CA VAL A 114 11.47 1.63 -12.20
C VAL A 114 11.60 1.77 -10.69
N GLU A 115 12.21 2.86 -10.19
CA GLU A 115 12.36 3.14 -8.76
C GLU A 115 10.99 3.18 -8.07
N LEU A 116 10.04 3.94 -8.60
CA LEU A 116 8.70 4.03 -8.05
C LEU A 116 7.96 2.68 -8.06
N ALA A 117 8.07 1.92 -9.15
CA ALA A 117 7.43 0.62 -9.26
C ALA A 117 7.99 -0.43 -8.28
N VAL A 118 9.28 -0.34 -7.96
CA VAL A 118 9.99 -1.33 -7.12
C VAL A 118 10.03 -0.93 -5.65
N ALA A 119 9.93 0.36 -5.32
CA ALA A 119 10.02 0.87 -3.95
C ALA A 119 9.03 0.18 -2.99
N MET A 120 7.79 0.03 -3.40
CA MET A 120 6.75 -0.59 -2.57
C MET A 120 7.00 -2.09 -2.32
N PRO A 121 7.24 -2.95 -3.32
CA PRO A 121 7.59 -4.34 -3.10
C PRO A 121 8.85 -4.54 -2.26
N LEU A 122 9.90 -3.75 -2.50
CA LEU A 122 11.14 -3.85 -1.74
C LEU A 122 10.99 -3.42 -0.29
N SER A 123 10.13 -2.45 0.00
CA SER A 123 9.85 -2.02 1.37
C SER A 123 9.16 -3.10 2.19
N TRP A 124 8.38 -3.96 1.54
CA TRP A 124 7.65 -5.03 2.18
C TRP A 124 8.42 -6.36 2.27
N LEU A 125 9.40 -6.55 1.41
CA LEU A 125 10.21 -7.76 1.34
C LEU A 125 10.82 -8.19 2.70
N PRO A 126 11.39 -7.31 3.52
CA PRO A 126 11.94 -7.70 4.82
C PRO A 126 10.88 -8.23 5.80
N LEU A 127 9.62 -7.87 5.63
CA LEU A 127 8.53 -8.19 6.55
C LEU A 127 7.80 -9.50 6.19
N ILE A 128 7.94 -9.99 4.95
CA ILE A 128 7.21 -11.17 4.46
C ILE A 128 7.44 -12.41 5.35
N SER A 129 8.65 -12.58 5.87
CA SER A 129 8.99 -13.71 6.73
C SER A 129 8.25 -13.68 8.08
N ASP A 130 7.85 -12.49 8.56
CA ASP A 130 7.09 -12.37 9.79
C ASP A 130 5.63 -12.80 9.60
N TYR A 131 5.09 -12.66 8.39
CA TYR A 131 3.75 -13.13 8.05
C TYR A 131 3.68 -14.64 7.77
N THR A 132 4.76 -15.21 7.24
CA THR A 132 4.75 -16.61 6.79
C THR A 132 5.32 -17.59 7.80
N ARG A 133 6.06 -17.14 8.82
CA ARG A 133 6.76 -18.01 9.79
C ARG A 133 5.81 -18.88 10.62
N ASP A 134 4.63 -18.38 10.94
CA ASP A 134 3.65 -19.07 11.79
C ASP A 134 2.64 -19.91 10.97
N ALA A 135 2.84 -20.00 9.65
CA ALA A 135 2.03 -20.83 8.79
C ALA A 135 2.40 -22.31 8.95
N GLU A 136 1.41 -23.21 8.86
CA GLU A 136 1.64 -24.68 8.91
C GLU A 136 2.65 -25.16 7.83
N LYS A 137 2.66 -24.49 6.67
CA LYS A 137 3.58 -24.77 5.56
C LYS A 137 4.25 -23.48 5.09
N PRO A 138 5.31 -23.01 5.76
CA PRO A 138 5.91 -21.70 5.51
C PRO A 138 6.36 -21.48 4.06
N THR A 139 6.95 -22.49 3.43
CA THR A 139 7.41 -22.41 2.04
C THR A 139 6.25 -22.20 1.07
N GLN A 140 5.15 -22.95 1.26
CA GLN A 140 3.97 -22.78 0.41
C GLN A 140 3.31 -21.42 0.64
N ALA A 141 3.21 -20.99 1.91
CA ALA A 141 2.70 -19.67 2.26
C ALA A 141 3.52 -18.55 1.61
N THR A 142 4.85 -18.67 1.60
CA THR A 142 5.74 -17.70 0.94
C THR A 142 5.49 -17.65 -0.56
N TRP A 143 5.45 -18.80 -1.25
CA TRP A 143 5.18 -18.84 -2.69
C TRP A 143 3.82 -18.25 -3.06
N VAL A 144 2.77 -18.63 -2.32
CA VAL A 144 1.42 -18.08 -2.54
C VAL A 144 1.43 -16.57 -2.32
N SER A 145 2.08 -16.08 -1.25
CA SER A 145 2.19 -14.65 -0.96
C SER A 145 2.89 -13.89 -2.08
N VAL A 146 4.01 -14.40 -2.59
CA VAL A 146 4.77 -13.76 -3.68
C VAL A 146 3.94 -13.69 -4.96
N ILE A 147 3.29 -14.80 -5.34
CA ILE A 147 2.50 -14.86 -6.57
C ILE A 147 1.28 -13.93 -6.46
N VAL A 148 0.51 -14.04 -5.37
CA VAL A 148 -0.70 -13.22 -5.17
C VAL A 148 -0.33 -11.75 -5.07
N TYR A 149 0.70 -11.41 -4.29
CA TYR A 149 1.17 -10.02 -4.17
C TYR A 149 1.59 -9.47 -5.54
N GLY A 150 2.39 -10.21 -6.31
CA GLY A 150 2.82 -9.79 -7.63
C GLY A 150 1.66 -9.54 -8.59
N LEU A 151 0.71 -10.48 -8.68
CA LEU A 151 -0.45 -10.36 -9.55
C LEU A 151 -1.37 -9.20 -9.16
N VAL A 152 -1.69 -9.09 -7.86
CA VAL A 152 -2.56 -8.02 -7.36
C VAL A 152 -1.90 -6.64 -7.49
N SER A 153 -0.60 -6.53 -7.20
CA SER A 153 0.13 -5.28 -7.37
C SER A 153 0.16 -4.85 -8.85
N CYS A 154 0.46 -5.76 -9.78
CA CYS A 154 0.40 -5.45 -11.20
C CYS A 154 -1.00 -4.99 -11.64
N TRP A 155 -2.04 -5.66 -11.15
CA TRP A 155 -3.42 -5.28 -11.41
C TRP A 155 -3.73 -3.86 -10.91
N MET A 156 -3.35 -3.54 -9.68
CA MET A 156 -3.56 -2.21 -9.09
C MET A 156 -2.77 -1.12 -9.81
N TYR A 157 -1.52 -1.40 -10.21
CA TYR A 157 -0.75 -0.45 -11.01
C TYR A 157 -1.39 -0.15 -12.37
N VAL A 158 -1.92 -1.18 -13.05
CA VAL A 158 -2.62 -1.00 -14.34
C VAL A 158 -3.87 -0.14 -14.15
N ILE A 159 -4.66 -0.38 -13.10
CA ILE A 159 -5.84 0.44 -12.80
C ILE A 159 -5.43 1.88 -12.45
N GLY A 160 -4.43 2.07 -11.59
CA GLY A 160 -3.96 3.41 -11.21
C GLY A 160 -3.44 4.22 -12.39
N MET A 161 -2.62 3.62 -13.25
CA MET A 161 -2.19 4.26 -14.50
C MET A 161 -3.36 4.57 -15.43
N GLY A 162 -4.30 3.61 -15.56
CA GLY A 162 -5.51 3.82 -16.35
C GLY A 162 -6.36 4.97 -15.81
N ALA A 163 -6.53 5.07 -14.50
CA ALA A 163 -7.27 6.15 -13.86
C ALA A 163 -6.59 7.51 -14.10
N ALA A 164 -5.28 7.62 -13.90
CA ALA A 164 -4.53 8.85 -14.16
C ALA A 164 -4.63 9.29 -15.64
N ILE A 165 -4.53 8.37 -16.59
CA ILE A 165 -4.68 8.66 -18.01
C ILE A 165 -6.12 9.07 -18.33
N PHE A 166 -7.12 8.43 -17.72
CA PHE A 166 -8.54 8.69 -17.98
C PHE A 166 -8.98 10.05 -17.44
N THR A 167 -8.52 10.44 -16.25
CA THR A 167 -8.88 11.71 -15.62
C THR A 167 -7.98 12.88 -16.07
N GLY A 168 -6.77 12.59 -16.53
CA GLY A 168 -5.73 13.59 -16.78
C GLY A 168 -5.14 14.20 -15.51
N GLU A 169 -5.46 13.60 -14.34
CA GLU A 169 -5.05 14.07 -13.02
C GLU A 169 -4.18 13.03 -12.31
N TYR A 170 -3.22 13.51 -11.53
CA TYR A 170 -2.33 12.67 -10.74
C TYR A 170 -2.61 12.77 -9.23
N ASP A 171 -3.50 13.68 -8.83
CA ASP A 171 -3.88 13.84 -7.44
C ASP A 171 -5.01 12.84 -7.08
N ILE A 172 -4.72 11.98 -6.10
CA ILE A 172 -5.65 10.96 -5.60
C ILE A 172 -6.98 11.57 -5.11
N ALA A 173 -6.96 12.82 -4.64
CA ALA A 173 -8.16 13.50 -4.15
C ALA A 173 -9.11 13.94 -5.27
N VAL A 174 -8.63 13.97 -6.52
CA VAL A 174 -9.40 14.43 -7.70
C VAL A 174 -9.86 13.24 -8.56
N ILE A 175 -9.13 12.12 -8.52
CA ILE A 175 -9.45 10.85 -9.17
C ILE A 175 -10.59 10.14 -8.46
#